data_f7694d17161d5d385c69e9151064409d
#
_entry.id   f7694d17161d5d385c69e9151064409d
#
_cell.length_a   1.000
_cell.length_b   1.000
_cell.length_c   1.000
_cell.angle_alpha   90.00
_cell.angle_beta   90.00
_cell.angle_gamma   90.00
#
_symmetry.space_group_name_H-M   'P 1'
#
loop_
_entity.id
_entity.type
_entity.pdbx_description
1 polymer ?
#
loop_
_entity_poly.entity_id
_entity_poly.type
_entity_poly.pdbx_seq_one_letter_code
_entity_poly.pdbx_strand_id
1 'polypeptide(L)'
;MSDPASRTNLALDALAADVREERRIALHALHVLEYALTAPAPRRHRTWLHRVTIAVDALHAALQAQLQADGLPMGLLDEIALSEPTYLTRIQFLRQDLLDLTIAVASLREQIEPDPAIDINPDDIRGRLATLTHQFRQHQAREADLVYEATGLDLDGPD
;
A
#
# COMPACT_ATOMS: atom_id res chain seq x y z
N MET A 1 -40.50 -0.61 -1.21
CA MET A 1 -39.78 0.58 -1.76
C MET A 1 -38.55 0.80 -0.86
N SER A 2 -37.38 0.39 -1.30
CA SER A 2 -36.15 0.52 -0.47
C SER A 2 -35.69 1.97 -0.50
N ASP A 3 -35.43 2.52 0.68
CA ASP A 3 -34.96 3.89 0.90
C ASP A 3 -33.65 4.13 0.13
N PRO A 4 -33.50 5.22 -0.64
CA PRO A 4 -32.29 5.55 -1.36
C PRO A 4 -31.07 5.68 -0.44
N ALA A 5 -31.23 6.15 0.80
CA ALA A 5 -30.17 6.23 1.80
C ALA A 5 -29.63 4.83 2.17
N SER A 6 -30.50 3.82 2.30
CA SER A 6 -30.08 2.45 2.58
C SER A 6 -29.29 1.83 1.43
N ARG A 7 -29.57 2.17 0.18
CA ARG A 7 -28.82 1.69 -0.99
C ARG A 7 -27.44 2.32 -1.07
N THR A 8 -27.33 3.60 -0.77
CA THR A 8 -26.05 4.31 -0.75
C THR A 8 -25.13 3.75 0.32
N ASN A 9 -25.65 3.47 1.52
CA ASN A 9 -24.86 2.88 2.60
C ASN A 9 -24.36 1.48 2.25
N LEU A 10 -25.21 0.62 1.66
CA LEU A 10 -24.81 -0.71 1.21
C LEU A 10 -23.72 -0.67 0.13
N ALA A 11 -23.78 0.29 -0.78
CA ALA A 11 -22.76 0.49 -1.80
C ALA A 11 -21.42 0.92 -1.20
N LEU A 12 -21.44 1.86 -0.24
CA LEU A 12 -20.23 2.30 0.47
C LEU A 12 -19.63 1.17 1.30
N ASP A 13 -20.44 0.36 1.98
CA ASP A 13 -19.96 -0.80 2.75
C ASP A 13 -19.28 -1.82 1.85
N ALA A 14 -19.82 -2.09 0.66
CA ALA A 14 -19.22 -3.00 -0.31
C ALA A 14 -17.86 -2.46 -0.83
N LEU A 15 -17.79 -1.18 -1.17
CA LEU A 15 -16.55 -0.53 -1.59
C LEU A 15 -15.50 -0.53 -0.47
N ALA A 16 -15.92 -0.30 0.77
CA ALA A 16 -15.02 -0.36 1.92
C ALA A 16 -14.50 -1.79 2.16
N ALA A 17 -15.30 -2.82 1.94
CA ALA A 17 -14.87 -4.21 2.05
C ALA A 17 -13.78 -4.55 1.02
N ASP A 18 -13.92 -4.09 -0.23
CA ASP A 18 -12.90 -4.27 -1.27
C ASP A 18 -11.59 -3.56 -0.88
N VAL A 19 -11.66 -2.33 -0.39
CA VAL A 19 -10.47 -1.58 0.07
C VAL A 19 -9.81 -2.26 1.26
N ARG A 20 -10.58 -2.78 2.23
CA ARG A 20 -10.03 -3.55 3.37
C ARG A 20 -9.25 -4.77 2.91
N GLU A 21 -9.77 -5.51 1.94
CA GLU A 21 -9.09 -6.69 1.39
C GLU A 21 -7.76 -6.32 0.71
N GLU A 22 -7.74 -5.27 -0.11
CA GLU A 22 -6.52 -4.77 -0.75
C GLU A 22 -5.50 -4.30 0.30
N ARG A 23 -5.94 -3.57 1.32
CA ARG A 23 -5.10 -3.14 2.45
C ARG A 23 -4.52 -4.34 3.20
N ARG A 24 -5.33 -5.37 3.45
CA ARG A 24 -4.89 -6.59 4.13
C ARG A 24 -3.79 -7.31 3.35
N ILE A 25 -3.93 -7.40 2.02
CA ILE A 25 -2.91 -8.00 1.13
C ILE A 25 -1.62 -7.18 1.18
N ALA A 26 -1.71 -5.86 1.09
CA ALA A 26 -0.55 -4.99 1.13
C ALA A 26 0.16 -5.00 2.50
N LEU A 27 -0.58 -5.01 3.60
CA LEU A 27 -0.03 -5.15 4.96
C LEU A 27 0.66 -6.50 5.16
N HIS A 28 0.09 -7.57 4.62
CA HIS A 28 0.73 -8.88 4.67
C HIS A 28 2.07 -8.87 3.91
N ALA A 29 2.10 -8.31 2.70
CA ALA A 29 3.32 -8.15 1.92
C ALA A 29 4.38 -7.31 2.66
N LEU A 30 3.94 -6.25 3.35
CA LEU A 30 4.80 -5.41 4.18
C LEU A 30 5.41 -6.19 5.35
N HIS A 31 4.60 -6.98 6.07
CA HIS A 31 5.09 -7.81 7.18
C HIS A 31 6.08 -8.86 6.71
N VAL A 32 5.86 -9.49 5.56
CA VAL A 32 6.81 -10.44 4.97
C VAL A 32 8.14 -9.75 4.66
N LEU A 33 8.10 -8.52 4.13
CA LEU A 33 9.30 -7.73 3.87
C LEU A 33 10.03 -7.37 5.18
N GLU A 34 9.32 -6.86 6.18
CA GLU A 34 9.89 -6.53 7.49
C GLU A 34 10.57 -7.75 8.11
N TYR A 35 9.93 -8.91 8.06
CA TYR A 35 10.51 -10.16 8.55
C TYR A 35 11.79 -10.54 7.79
N ALA A 36 11.79 -10.43 6.46
CA ALA A 36 12.97 -10.69 5.65
C ALA A 36 14.14 -9.75 5.99
N LEU A 37 13.84 -8.48 6.31
CA LEU A 37 14.84 -7.48 6.69
C LEU A 37 15.46 -7.73 8.07
N THR A 38 14.72 -8.35 9.00
CA THR A 38 15.24 -8.68 10.34
C THR A 38 16.17 -9.89 10.33
N ALA A 39 16.08 -10.73 9.31
CA ALA A 39 16.95 -11.90 9.21
C ALA A 39 18.42 -11.47 9.09
N PRO A 40 19.34 -12.12 9.84
CA PRO A 40 20.76 -11.83 9.71
C PRO A 40 21.24 -12.13 8.28
N ALA A 41 22.08 -11.26 7.75
CA ALA A 41 22.73 -11.41 6.43
C ALA A 41 24.23 -11.71 6.57
N PRO A 42 24.66 -12.74 7.34
CA PRO A 42 26.07 -13.06 7.46
C PRO A 42 26.50 -13.86 6.24
N ARG A 43 27.68 -13.69 5.75
CA ARG A 43 28.40 -14.53 4.76
C ARG A 43 27.63 -15.14 3.57
N ARG A 44 26.29 -15.18 3.60
CA ARG A 44 25.39 -15.69 2.54
C ARG A 44 24.44 -14.61 2.05
N HIS A 45 24.96 -13.44 1.66
CA HIS A 45 24.20 -12.32 1.15
C HIS A 45 23.21 -12.71 0.05
N ARG A 46 23.55 -13.66 -0.81
CA ARG A 46 22.69 -14.08 -1.92
C ARG A 46 21.38 -14.69 -1.47
N THR A 47 21.37 -15.55 -0.43
CA THR A 47 20.12 -16.15 0.07
C THR A 47 19.23 -15.12 0.75
N TRP A 48 19.82 -14.22 1.53
CA TRP A 48 19.10 -13.11 2.15
C TRP A 48 18.54 -12.17 1.09
N LEU A 49 19.37 -11.78 0.12
CA LEU A 49 18.97 -10.90 -0.98
C LEU A 49 17.84 -11.50 -1.81
N HIS A 50 17.89 -12.79 -2.09
CA HIS A 50 16.81 -13.49 -2.80
C HIS A 50 15.48 -13.43 -2.04
N ARG A 51 15.49 -13.63 -0.71
CA ARG A 51 14.29 -13.49 0.13
C ARG A 51 13.75 -12.07 0.13
N VAL A 52 14.63 -11.08 0.24
CA VAL A 52 14.25 -9.66 0.19
C VAL A 52 13.65 -9.33 -1.18
N THR A 53 14.24 -9.80 -2.27
CA THR A 53 13.72 -9.58 -3.62
C THR A 53 12.31 -10.13 -3.79
N ILE A 54 12.04 -11.37 -3.33
CA ILE A 54 10.69 -11.95 -3.36
C ILE A 54 9.70 -11.10 -2.56
N ALA A 55 10.09 -10.64 -1.38
CA ALA A 55 9.24 -9.81 -0.54
C ALA A 55 8.98 -8.43 -1.15
N VAL A 56 9.97 -7.80 -1.77
CA VAL A 56 9.83 -6.54 -2.51
C VAL A 56 8.92 -6.71 -3.72
N ASP A 57 9.05 -7.82 -4.45
CA ASP A 57 8.17 -8.15 -5.59
C ASP A 57 6.71 -8.26 -5.16
N ALA A 58 6.45 -8.93 -4.04
CA ALA A 58 5.11 -9.06 -3.48
C ALA A 58 4.53 -7.71 -3.05
N LEU A 59 5.33 -6.86 -2.40
CA LEU A 59 4.89 -5.50 -2.03
C LEU A 59 4.62 -4.64 -3.26
N HIS A 60 5.50 -4.68 -4.26
CA HIS A 60 5.31 -3.95 -5.52
C HIS A 60 4.02 -4.37 -6.22
N ALA A 61 3.75 -5.67 -6.32
CA ALA A 61 2.50 -6.18 -6.90
C ALA A 61 1.26 -5.70 -6.14
N ALA A 62 1.30 -5.69 -4.80
CA ALA A 62 0.21 -5.20 -3.97
C ALA A 62 -0.03 -3.68 -4.17
N LEU A 63 1.03 -2.87 -4.24
CA LEU A 63 0.92 -1.43 -4.51
C LEU A 63 0.37 -1.16 -5.91
N GLN A 64 0.80 -1.91 -6.92
CA GLN A 64 0.26 -1.80 -8.28
C GLN A 64 -1.22 -2.15 -8.33
N ALA A 65 -1.65 -3.18 -7.61
CA ALA A 65 -3.07 -3.56 -7.53
C ALA A 65 -3.91 -2.44 -6.89
N GLN A 66 -3.43 -1.83 -5.80
CA GLN A 66 -4.09 -0.68 -5.18
C GLN A 66 -4.16 0.53 -6.12
N LEU A 67 -3.07 0.84 -6.82
CA LEU A 67 -3.01 1.94 -7.77
C LEU A 67 -3.98 1.74 -8.94
N GLN A 68 -4.11 0.51 -9.44
CA GLN A 68 -5.06 0.18 -10.50
C GLN A 68 -6.51 0.27 -10.00
N ALA A 69 -6.81 -0.23 -8.82
CA ALA A 69 -8.14 -0.16 -8.22
C ALA A 69 -8.56 1.29 -7.95
N ASP A 70 -7.65 2.12 -7.45
CA ASP A 70 -7.90 3.55 -7.22
C ASP A 70 -8.08 4.35 -8.52
N GLY A 71 -7.52 3.88 -9.63
CA GLY A 71 -7.71 4.45 -10.97
C GLY A 71 -9.03 4.07 -11.65
N LEU A 72 -9.79 3.11 -11.10
CA LEU A 72 -11.10 2.74 -11.61
C LEU A 72 -12.16 3.78 -11.20
N PRO A 73 -13.06 4.19 -12.13
CA PRO A 73 -14.17 5.05 -11.77
C PRO A 73 -15.11 4.36 -10.76
N MET A 74 -15.70 5.11 -9.84
CA MET A 74 -16.65 4.64 -8.84
C MET A 74 -16.02 3.85 -7.67
N GLY A 75 -14.74 4.08 -7.37
CA GLY A 75 -14.11 3.58 -6.14
C GLY A 75 -14.55 4.35 -4.89
N LEU A 76 -14.14 3.87 -3.72
CA LEU A 76 -14.52 4.49 -2.43
C LEU A 76 -14.09 5.96 -2.34
N LEU A 77 -12.87 6.30 -2.75
CA LEU A 77 -12.38 7.69 -2.74
C LEU A 77 -13.13 8.57 -3.74
N ASP A 78 -13.57 8.04 -4.88
CA ASP A 78 -14.38 8.78 -5.84
C ASP A 78 -15.77 9.09 -5.28
N GLU A 79 -16.40 8.14 -4.60
CA GLU A 79 -17.69 8.36 -3.92
C GLU A 79 -17.57 9.42 -2.82
N ILE A 80 -16.49 9.41 -2.05
CA ILE A 80 -16.21 10.44 -1.05
C ILE A 80 -16.04 11.80 -1.73
N ALA A 81 -15.25 11.89 -2.79
CA ALA A 81 -15.01 13.13 -3.53
C ALA A 81 -16.28 13.72 -4.14
N LEU A 82 -17.22 12.87 -4.61
CA LEU A 82 -18.50 13.28 -5.15
C LEU A 82 -19.46 13.76 -4.05
N SER A 83 -19.48 13.08 -2.91
CA SER A 83 -20.36 13.41 -1.78
C SER A 83 -19.88 14.64 -1.02
N GLU A 84 -18.57 14.75 -0.83
CA GLU A 84 -17.91 15.78 -0.02
C GLU A 84 -16.69 16.36 -0.76
N PRO A 85 -16.88 17.34 -1.65
CA PRO A 85 -15.79 17.92 -2.44
C PRO A 85 -14.64 18.52 -1.64
N THR A 86 -14.86 18.80 -0.35
CA THR A 86 -13.83 19.32 0.58
C THR A 86 -12.67 18.34 0.76
N TYR A 87 -12.88 17.04 0.56
CA TYR A 87 -11.83 16.01 0.64
C TYR A 87 -11.00 15.86 -0.64
N LEU A 88 -11.40 16.48 -1.75
CA LEU A 88 -10.77 16.26 -3.05
C LEU A 88 -9.25 16.47 -3.03
N THR A 89 -8.77 17.53 -2.39
CA THR A 89 -7.33 17.82 -2.30
C THR A 89 -6.57 16.74 -1.52
N ARG A 90 -7.15 16.25 -0.42
CA ARG A 90 -6.55 15.17 0.37
C ARG A 90 -6.54 13.85 -0.40
N ILE A 91 -7.59 13.56 -1.17
CA ILE A 91 -7.67 12.38 -2.04
C ILE A 91 -6.62 12.44 -3.14
N GLN A 92 -6.46 13.58 -3.80
CA GLN A 92 -5.41 13.79 -4.81
C GLN A 92 -4.01 13.59 -4.22
N PHE A 93 -3.79 14.07 -3.00
CA PHE A 93 -2.52 13.85 -2.29
C PHE A 93 -2.28 12.37 -2.01
N LEU A 94 -3.29 11.62 -1.54
CA LEU A 94 -3.17 10.18 -1.31
C LEU A 94 -2.85 9.41 -2.60
N ARG A 95 -3.48 9.77 -3.70
CA ARG A 95 -3.22 9.16 -5.02
C ARG A 95 -1.79 9.41 -5.49
N GLN A 96 -1.31 10.63 -5.34
CA GLN A 96 0.07 10.96 -5.69
C GLN A 96 1.07 10.23 -4.78
N ASP A 97 0.80 10.19 -3.47
CA ASP A 97 1.62 9.49 -2.48
C ASP A 97 1.74 7.99 -2.80
N LEU A 98 0.62 7.35 -3.16
CA LEU A 98 0.61 5.93 -3.58
C LEU A 98 1.41 5.70 -4.86
N LEU A 99 1.30 6.59 -5.83
CA LEU A 99 2.08 6.54 -7.07
C LEU A 99 3.59 6.68 -6.77
N ASP A 100 3.96 7.64 -5.96
CA ASP A 100 5.36 7.90 -5.58
C ASP A 100 5.96 6.70 -4.84
N LEU A 101 5.21 6.09 -3.92
CA LEU A 101 5.61 4.87 -3.23
C LEU A 101 5.80 3.70 -4.20
N THR A 102 4.88 3.52 -5.14
CA THR A 102 4.96 2.46 -6.13
C THR A 102 6.20 2.62 -7.02
N ILE A 103 6.49 3.84 -7.47
CA ILE A 103 7.70 4.17 -8.24
C ILE A 103 8.97 3.92 -7.41
N ALA A 104 8.99 4.33 -6.14
CA ALA A 104 10.14 4.15 -5.27
C ALA A 104 10.44 2.66 -5.02
N VAL A 105 9.41 1.84 -4.81
CA VAL A 105 9.57 0.38 -4.67
C VAL A 105 10.05 -0.25 -5.97
N ALA A 106 9.51 0.15 -7.12
CA ALA A 106 9.96 -0.33 -8.44
C ALA A 106 11.43 -0.01 -8.69
N SER A 107 11.85 1.22 -8.41
CA SER A 107 13.25 1.65 -8.55
C SER A 107 14.19 0.86 -7.65
N LEU A 108 13.78 0.63 -6.39
CA LEU A 108 14.60 -0.16 -5.47
C LEU A 108 14.68 -1.63 -5.90
N ARG A 109 13.57 -2.18 -6.41
CA ARG A 109 13.52 -3.53 -6.97
C ARG A 109 14.54 -3.73 -8.10
N GLU A 110 14.64 -2.79 -9.03
CA GLU A 110 15.63 -2.81 -10.12
C GLU A 110 17.08 -2.76 -9.58
N GLN A 111 17.33 -2.02 -8.51
CA GLN A 111 18.65 -1.92 -7.88
C GLN A 111 19.05 -3.15 -7.09
N ILE A 112 18.08 -3.93 -6.60
CA ILE A 112 18.30 -5.18 -5.86
C ILE A 112 18.48 -6.36 -6.80
N GLU A 113 18.05 -6.27 -8.06
CA GLU A 113 18.21 -7.34 -9.03
C GLU A 113 19.69 -7.78 -9.08
N PRO A 114 19.98 -9.08 -8.85
CA PRO A 114 21.33 -9.52 -8.61
C PRO A 114 22.17 -9.48 -9.90
N ASP A 115 22.84 -8.37 -10.11
CA ASP A 115 24.03 -8.39 -10.97
C ASP A 115 25.18 -8.97 -10.13
N PRO A 116 25.75 -10.13 -10.51
CA PRO A 116 26.86 -10.74 -9.78
C PRO A 116 28.11 -9.85 -9.74
N ALA A 117 28.15 -8.79 -10.53
CA ALA A 117 29.26 -7.81 -10.56
C ALA A 117 29.11 -6.66 -9.57
N ILE A 118 27.93 -6.48 -8.92
CA ILE A 118 27.68 -5.40 -7.99
C ILE A 118 27.74 -5.93 -6.55
N ASP A 119 28.66 -5.41 -5.77
CA ASP A 119 28.71 -5.66 -4.32
C ASP A 119 27.63 -4.82 -3.63
N ILE A 120 26.54 -5.45 -3.23
CA ILE A 120 25.40 -4.78 -2.59
C ILE A 120 25.62 -4.79 -1.09
N ASN A 121 25.61 -3.60 -0.47
CA ASN A 121 25.64 -3.45 0.98
C ASN A 121 24.26 -3.76 1.59
N PRO A 122 24.10 -4.83 2.39
CA PRO A 122 22.82 -5.19 3.01
C PRO A 122 22.25 -4.09 3.90
N ASP A 123 23.10 -3.32 4.58
CA ASP A 123 22.65 -2.26 5.50
C ASP A 123 22.06 -1.07 4.74
N ASP A 124 22.59 -0.76 3.56
CA ASP A 124 22.00 0.27 2.68
C ASP A 124 20.60 -0.15 2.20
N ILE A 125 20.44 -1.39 1.78
CA ILE A 125 19.13 -1.94 1.38
C ILE A 125 18.15 -1.91 2.56
N ARG A 126 18.58 -2.33 3.75
CA ARG A 126 17.75 -2.28 4.95
C ARG A 126 17.28 -0.87 5.26
N GLY A 127 18.18 0.11 5.21
CA GLY A 127 17.86 1.51 5.47
C GLY A 127 16.82 2.07 4.50
N ARG A 128 16.98 1.80 3.21
CA ARG A 128 16.05 2.25 2.17
C ARG A 128 14.68 1.60 2.30
N LEU A 129 14.64 0.29 2.52
CA LEU A 129 13.38 -0.45 2.69
C LEU A 129 12.68 -0.06 3.99
N ALA A 130 13.40 0.18 5.08
CA ALA A 130 12.81 0.69 6.31
C ALA A 130 12.14 2.06 6.11
N THR A 131 12.75 2.95 5.34
CA THR A 131 12.16 4.24 4.98
C THR A 131 10.88 4.07 4.16
N LEU A 132 10.87 3.21 3.14
CA LEU A 132 9.70 2.92 2.33
C LEU A 132 8.57 2.28 3.13
N THR A 133 8.91 1.35 4.02
CA THR A 133 7.96 0.72 4.94
C THR A 133 7.27 1.76 5.84
N HIS A 134 8.03 2.67 6.40
CA HIS A 134 7.50 3.75 7.22
C HIS A 134 6.58 4.68 6.42
N GLN A 135 6.99 5.10 5.22
CA GLN A 135 6.19 5.93 4.34
C GLN A 135 4.87 5.25 3.95
N PHE A 136 4.92 3.95 3.65
CA PHE A 136 3.72 3.18 3.31
C PHE A 136 2.75 3.08 4.50
N ARG A 137 3.24 2.85 5.72
CA ARG A 137 2.40 2.86 6.93
C ARG A 137 1.75 4.23 7.16
N GLN A 138 2.48 5.31 6.93
CA GLN A 138 1.91 6.66 7.02
C GLN A 138 0.83 6.90 5.95
N HIS A 139 1.04 6.43 4.74
CA HIS A 139 0.03 6.50 3.67
C HIS A 139 -1.26 5.80 4.09
N GLN A 140 -1.16 4.57 4.57
CA GLN A 140 -2.31 3.79 5.02
C GLN A 140 -3.06 4.46 6.18
N ALA A 141 -2.34 5.02 7.15
CA ALA A 141 -2.97 5.75 8.25
C ALA A 141 -3.76 6.97 7.75
N ARG A 142 -3.18 7.77 6.85
CA ARG A 142 -3.87 8.92 6.26
C ARG A 142 -5.11 8.53 5.45
N GLU A 143 -5.05 7.43 4.73
CA GLU A 143 -6.20 6.91 3.99
C GLU A 143 -7.32 6.48 4.94
N ALA A 144 -6.99 5.71 5.98
CA ALA A 144 -7.96 5.27 6.99
C ALA A 144 -8.60 6.46 7.71
N ASP A 145 -7.81 7.46 8.11
CA ASP A 145 -8.29 8.68 8.76
C ASP A 145 -9.27 9.45 7.85
N LEU A 146 -8.92 9.61 6.56
CA LEU A 146 -9.78 10.31 5.61
C LEU A 146 -11.11 9.59 5.42
N VAL A 147 -11.08 8.27 5.22
CA VAL A 147 -12.30 7.47 5.03
C VAL A 147 -13.17 7.51 6.28
N TYR A 148 -12.57 7.38 7.47
CA TYR A 148 -13.31 7.47 8.73
C TYR A 148 -13.96 8.83 8.93
N GLU A 149 -13.24 9.92 8.69
CA GLU A 149 -13.78 11.28 8.80
C GLU A 149 -14.95 11.51 7.84
N ALA A 150 -14.83 11.01 6.60
CA ALA A 150 -15.82 11.25 5.56
C ALA A 150 -17.05 10.34 5.66
N THR A 151 -16.91 9.11 6.14
CA THR A 151 -17.97 8.09 6.05
C THR A 151 -18.31 7.43 7.39
N GLY A 152 -17.45 7.54 8.40
CA GLY A 152 -17.54 6.79 9.64
C GLY A 152 -17.13 5.30 9.51
N LEU A 153 -16.66 4.87 8.33
CA LEU A 153 -16.23 3.49 8.08
C LEU A 153 -14.78 3.30 8.54
N ASP A 154 -14.55 2.25 9.31
CA ASP A 154 -13.23 1.86 9.77
C ASP A 154 -12.59 0.88 8.79
N LEU A 155 -11.49 1.30 8.14
CA LEU A 155 -10.73 0.47 7.21
C LEU A 155 -9.80 -0.54 7.91
N ASP A 156 -9.48 -0.31 9.18
CA ASP A 156 -8.59 -1.16 9.98
C ASP A 156 -9.39 -2.09 10.92
N GLY A 157 -10.70 -1.92 10.97
CA GLY A 157 -11.61 -2.74 11.78
C GLY A 157 -11.87 -4.13 11.21
N PRO A 158 -12.37 -5.05 12.04
CA PRO A 158 -12.82 -6.35 11.56
C PRO A 158 -14.06 -6.19 10.66
N ASP A 159 -14.20 -7.08 9.70
CA ASP A 159 -15.39 -7.20 8.85
C ASP A 159 -16.67 -7.48 9.66
#